data_e109690a7cc020dfd130574ce6a2ccda
#
_entry.id   e109690a7cc020dfd130574ce6a2ccda
#
_cell.length_a   1.000
_cell.length_b   1.000
_cell.length_c   1.000
_cell.angle_alpha   90.00
_cell.angle_beta   90.00
_cell.angle_gamma   90.00
#
_symmetry.space_group_name_H-M   'P 1'
#
loop_
_entity.id
_entity.type
_entity.pdbx_description
1 polymer ?
#
loop_
_entity_poly.entity_id
_entity_poly.type
_entity_poly.pdbx_seq_one_letter_code
_entity_poly.pdbx_strand_id
1 'polypeptide(L)'
;MKYIVTGRVHPERADINFSKIVWEVPDDGTVVAECNSSQITLKLELASIDGWITAFVSAEQFANIIVSALGFSLGSGYSVELIQVTEEDGTPHVFGVRLTGPTPEETLGFTSHLPILNRVFQLSNKDVFFRLALQDYLRAFTVTRDCATYCYRAIEGIKSSFVFKNGKDRWDEMHNALGTDRQSIDETIKIYADPIRHGNWSNVKYTDSATRWKMLVLTRHILLKYLEYASSNT
;
A
#
# COMPACT_ATOMS: atom_id res chain seq x y z
N MET A 1 -18.75 -17.55 8.94
CA MET A 1 -18.45 -16.45 9.87
C MET A 1 -18.93 -15.14 9.27
N LYS A 2 -19.44 -14.25 10.10
CA LYS A 2 -19.91 -12.93 9.68
C LYS A 2 -18.96 -11.86 10.20
N TYR A 3 -18.63 -10.92 9.34
CA TYR A 3 -17.79 -9.77 9.68
C TYR A 3 -18.51 -8.49 9.30
N ILE A 4 -18.40 -7.48 10.15
CA ILE A 4 -18.85 -6.13 9.87
C ILE A 4 -17.62 -5.25 9.74
N VAL A 5 -17.48 -4.59 8.60
CA VAL A 5 -16.35 -3.68 8.35
C VAL A 5 -16.89 -2.28 8.15
N THR A 6 -16.35 -1.34 8.88
CA THR A 6 -16.73 0.07 8.82
C THR A 6 -15.59 0.94 8.36
N GLY A 7 -15.93 2.03 7.66
CA GLY A 7 -14.96 2.96 7.12
C GLY A 7 -15.58 4.28 6.69
N ARG A 8 -14.81 5.08 5.98
CA ARG A 8 -15.22 6.38 5.46
C ARG A 8 -14.91 6.52 3.98
N VAL A 9 -15.79 7.19 3.27
CA VAL A 9 -15.56 7.62 1.88
C VAL A 9 -15.07 9.06 1.91
N HIS A 10 -13.96 9.32 1.21
CA HIS A 10 -13.36 10.64 1.12
C HIS A 10 -13.61 11.29 -0.26
N PRO A 11 -13.72 12.62 -0.32
CA PRO A 11 -13.77 13.54 0.81
C PRO A 11 -15.13 13.48 1.55
N GLU A 12 -15.11 13.43 2.87
CA GLU A 12 -16.34 13.36 3.70
C GLU A 12 -17.32 14.50 3.42
N ARG A 13 -16.82 15.70 3.07
CA ARG A 13 -17.64 16.85 2.66
C ARG A 13 -18.52 16.61 1.43
N ALA A 14 -18.29 15.52 0.70
CA ALA A 14 -19.13 15.15 -0.44
C ALA A 14 -20.48 14.57 -0.01
N ASP A 15 -20.62 14.22 1.27
CA ASP A 15 -21.85 13.64 1.85
C ASP A 15 -22.41 12.48 1.01
N ILE A 16 -21.57 11.46 0.87
CA ILE A 16 -21.89 10.30 0.04
C ILE A 16 -22.92 9.42 0.76
N ASN A 17 -24.01 9.16 0.03
CA ASN A 17 -25.08 8.29 0.46
C ASN A 17 -25.42 7.28 -0.63
N PHE A 18 -25.51 6.01 -0.29
CA PHE A 18 -26.13 4.98 -1.13
C PHE A 18 -26.82 3.93 -0.28
N SER A 19 -27.94 3.46 -0.81
CA SER A 19 -28.71 2.39 -0.18
C SER A 19 -28.01 1.04 -0.38
N LYS A 20 -28.51 0.03 0.34
CA LYS A 20 -27.99 -1.33 0.35
C LYS A 20 -27.66 -1.88 -1.05
N ILE A 21 -26.40 -2.19 -1.28
CA ILE A 21 -25.89 -2.93 -2.43
C ILE A 21 -25.61 -4.36 -1.96
N VAL A 22 -26.16 -5.34 -2.65
CA VAL A 22 -25.91 -6.76 -2.38
C VAL A 22 -25.08 -7.33 -3.53
N TRP A 23 -23.97 -7.97 -3.18
CA TRP A 23 -23.08 -8.63 -4.12
C TRP A 23 -23.02 -10.11 -3.78
N GLU A 24 -23.61 -10.94 -4.65
CA GLU A 24 -23.46 -12.39 -4.59
C GLU A 24 -22.11 -12.79 -5.17
N VAL A 25 -21.27 -13.42 -4.37
CA VAL A 25 -19.98 -13.97 -4.79
C VAL A 25 -20.19 -15.45 -5.11
N PRO A 26 -20.08 -15.87 -6.38
CA PRO A 26 -20.34 -17.26 -6.76
C PRO A 26 -19.51 -18.25 -5.93
N ASP A 27 -20.17 -19.27 -5.40
CA ASP A 27 -19.59 -20.36 -4.60
C ASP A 27 -18.90 -19.92 -3.28
N ASP A 28 -18.99 -18.64 -2.90
CA ASP A 28 -18.32 -18.10 -1.70
C ASP A 28 -19.29 -17.45 -0.71
N GLY A 29 -20.31 -16.72 -1.17
CA GLY A 29 -21.29 -16.12 -0.28
C GLY A 29 -21.73 -14.72 -0.68
N THR A 30 -21.92 -13.85 0.29
CA THR A 30 -22.57 -12.54 0.06
C THR A 30 -21.79 -11.39 0.74
N VAL A 31 -21.68 -10.28 0.04
CA VAL A 31 -21.24 -8.99 0.59
C VAL A 31 -22.36 -7.97 0.48
N VAL A 32 -22.66 -7.32 1.57
CA VAL A 32 -23.66 -6.25 1.62
C VAL A 32 -22.98 -4.94 2.03
N ALA A 33 -23.13 -3.92 1.22
CA ALA A 33 -22.56 -2.59 1.48
C ALA A 33 -23.66 -1.52 1.53
N GLU A 34 -23.48 -0.56 2.42
CA GLU A 34 -24.31 0.63 2.56
C GLU A 34 -23.44 1.83 2.95
N CYS A 35 -23.83 3.03 2.58
CA CYS A 35 -23.14 4.25 2.98
C CYS A 35 -24.12 5.33 3.37
N ASN A 36 -23.88 5.94 4.51
CA ASN A 36 -24.68 7.04 5.03
C ASN A 36 -23.75 8.15 5.53
N SER A 37 -23.93 9.37 5.03
CA SER A 37 -23.10 10.53 5.39
C SER A 37 -21.59 10.21 5.28
N SER A 38 -21.20 9.63 4.16
CA SER A 38 -19.84 9.17 3.86
C SER A 38 -19.28 8.07 4.79
N GLN A 39 -20.09 7.51 5.68
CA GLN A 39 -19.73 6.34 6.48
C GLN A 39 -20.18 5.07 5.77
N ILE A 40 -19.21 4.25 5.36
CA ILE A 40 -19.46 2.97 4.68
C ILE A 40 -19.49 1.83 5.70
N THR A 41 -20.41 0.92 5.52
CA THR A 41 -20.49 -0.35 6.26
C THR A 41 -20.59 -1.50 5.29
N LEU A 42 -19.73 -2.49 5.44
CA LEU A 42 -19.77 -3.74 4.69
C LEU A 42 -20.07 -4.89 5.66
N LYS A 43 -20.98 -5.77 5.27
CA LYS A 43 -21.26 -7.04 5.96
C LYS A 43 -20.82 -8.17 5.04
N LEU A 44 -19.87 -8.97 5.50
CA LEU A 44 -19.30 -10.06 4.72
C LEU A 44 -19.75 -11.39 5.33
N GLU A 45 -20.31 -12.26 4.49
CA GLU A 45 -20.63 -13.65 4.79
C GLU A 45 -20.02 -14.51 3.67
N LEU A 46 -18.69 -14.70 3.71
CA LEU A 46 -17.93 -15.42 2.69
C LEU A 46 -17.25 -16.65 3.31
N ALA A 47 -17.26 -17.76 2.60
CA ALA A 47 -16.63 -19.00 3.03
C ALA A 47 -15.09 -18.93 2.97
N SER A 48 -14.55 -18.11 2.07
CA SER A 48 -13.11 -17.90 1.90
C SER A 48 -12.44 -17.10 3.03
N ILE A 49 -13.24 -16.49 3.93
CA ILE A 49 -12.70 -15.68 5.03
C ILE A 49 -12.39 -16.58 6.23
N ASP A 50 -11.11 -16.66 6.58
CA ASP A 50 -10.57 -17.45 7.69
C ASP A 50 -10.24 -16.62 8.96
N GLY A 51 -10.33 -15.28 8.88
CA GLY A 51 -10.06 -14.39 10.01
C GLY A 51 -10.27 -12.92 9.67
N TRP A 52 -10.13 -12.06 10.67
CA TRP A 52 -10.39 -10.63 10.53
C TRP A 52 -9.45 -9.92 9.51
N ILE A 53 -8.20 -10.41 9.33
CA ILE A 53 -7.27 -9.86 8.34
C ILE A 53 -7.78 -10.13 6.92
N THR A 54 -8.21 -11.37 6.65
CA THR A 54 -8.79 -11.76 5.36
C THR A 54 -10.10 -11.01 5.12
N ALA A 55 -10.91 -10.83 6.16
CA ALA A 55 -12.12 -10.01 6.12
C ALA A 55 -11.82 -8.56 5.72
N PHE A 56 -10.77 -7.96 6.31
CA PHE A 56 -10.32 -6.60 5.96
C PHE A 56 -9.92 -6.49 4.50
N VAL A 57 -9.05 -7.39 4.03
CA VAL A 57 -8.55 -7.36 2.63
C VAL A 57 -9.70 -7.53 1.63
N SER A 58 -10.63 -8.44 1.91
CA SER A 58 -11.83 -8.65 1.08
C SER A 58 -12.72 -7.40 1.09
N ALA A 59 -12.99 -6.83 2.27
CA ALA A 59 -13.78 -5.60 2.40
C ALA A 59 -13.15 -4.43 1.65
N GLU A 60 -11.83 -4.26 1.75
CA GLU A 60 -11.10 -3.21 1.03
C GLU A 60 -11.28 -3.34 -0.48
N GLN A 61 -11.22 -4.56 -1.00
CA GLN A 61 -11.45 -4.81 -2.42
C GLN A 61 -12.87 -4.42 -2.85
N PHE A 62 -13.90 -4.88 -2.14
CA PHE A 62 -15.29 -4.58 -2.48
C PHE A 62 -15.60 -3.08 -2.31
N ALA A 63 -15.13 -2.45 -1.23
CA ALA A 63 -15.31 -1.04 -0.99
C ALA A 63 -14.69 -0.19 -2.11
N ASN A 64 -13.48 -0.52 -2.54
CA ASN A 64 -12.80 0.18 -3.65
C ASN A 64 -13.55 0.03 -4.98
N ILE A 65 -14.11 -1.15 -5.28
CA ILE A 65 -14.90 -1.35 -6.49
C ILE A 65 -16.16 -0.46 -6.46
N ILE A 66 -16.90 -0.48 -5.34
CA ILE A 66 -18.13 0.30 -5.19
C ILE A 66 -17.84 1.81 -5.28
N VAL A 67 -16.84 2.28 -4.55
CA VAL A 67 -16.48 3.70 -4.49
C VAL A 67 -15.90 4.18 -5.82
N SER A 68 -15.15 3.33 -6.54
CA SER A 68 -14.66 3.65 -7.89
C SER A 68 -15.81 3.74 -8.90
N ALA A 69 -16.77 2.82 -8.84
CA ALA A 69 -17.95 2.86 -9.69
C ALA A 69 -18.80 4.12 -9.44
N LEU A 70 -18.96 4.48 -8.16
CA LEU A 70 -19.64 5.71 -7.76
C LEU A 70 -18.90 6.95 -8.26
N GLY A 71 -17.60 7.01 -8.07
CA GLY A 71 -16.74 8.10 -8.53
C GLY A 71 -16.79 8.28 -10.04
N PHE A 72 -16.72 7.17 -10.79
CA PHE A 72 -16.89 7.19 -12.25
C PHE A 72 -18.26 7.73 -12.65
N SER A 73 -19.34 7.26 -12.00
CA SER A 73 -20.71 7.66 -12.32
C SER A 73 -20.99 9.14 -12.05
N LEU A 74 -20.35 9.71 -11.03
CA LEU A 74 -20.53 11.10 -10.61
C LEU A 74 -19.45 12.05 -11.16
N GLY A 75 -18.46 11.54 -11.91
CA GLY A 75 -17.34 12.34 -12.41
C GLY A 75 -16.46 12.92 -11.29
N SER A 76 -16.33 12.20 -10.18
CA SER A 76 -15.64 12.66 -8.98
C SER A 76 -14.61 11.66 -8.47
N GLY A 77 -13.49 12.15 -7.91
CA GLY A 77 -12.46 11.32 -7.33
C GLY A 77 -12.78 10.99 -5.87
N TYR A 78 -13.34 9.80 -5.63
CA TYR A 78 -13.58 9.27 -4.29
C TYR A 78 -12.54 8.22 -3.94
N SER A 79 -12.26 8.11 -2.63
CA SER A 79 -11.46 7.03 -2.05
C SER A 79 -12.15 6.52 -0.79
N VAL A 80 -11.76 5.34 -0.33
CA VAL A 80 -12.32 4.73 0.89
C VAL A 80 -11.19 4.39 1.85
N GLU A 81 -11.44 4.63 3.14
CA GLU A 81 -10.59 4.22 4.24
C GLU A 81 -11.41 3.31 5.16
N LEU A 82 -10.97 2.07 5.33
CA LEU A 82 -11.59 1.16 6.31
C LEU A 82 -10.93 1.38 7.67
N ILE A 83 -11.77 1.43 8.72
CA ILE A 83 -11.36 1.81 10.07
C ILE A 83 -11.39 0.63 11.02
N GLN A 84 -12.40 -0.24 10.89
CA GLN A 84 -12.62 -1.32 11.86
C GLN A 84 -13.21 -2.55 11.18
N VAL A 85 -12.77 -3.73 11.64
CA VAL A 85 -13.44 -5.01 11.43
C VAL A 85 -14.02 -5.46 12.76
N THR A 86 -15.27 -5.90 12.75
CA THR A 86 -15.92 -6.48 13.93
C THR A 86 -16.28 -7.93 13.59
N GLU A 87 -15.88 -8.86 14.44
CA GLU A 87 -16.20 -10.28 14.31
C GLU A 87 -17.65 -10.57 14.74
N GLU A 88 -18.13 -11.77 14.45
CA GLU A 88 -19.49 -12.19 14.76
C GLU A 88 -19.81 -12.18 16.27
N ASP A 89 -18.81 -12.39 17.11
CA ASP A 89 -18.91 -12.33 18.57
C ASP A 89 -18.86 -10.90 19.13
N GLY A 90 -18.68 -9.90 18.26
CA GLY A 90 -18.57 -8.49 18.61
C GLY A 90 -17.15 -8.01 18.88
N THR A 91 -16.13 -8.85 18.75
CA THR A 91 -14.72 -8.45 18.95
C THR A 91 -14.29 -7.44 17.87
N PRO A 92 -13.88 -6.20 18.23
CA PRO A 92 -13.46 -5.19 17.29
C PRO A 92 -11.94 -5.24 17.03
N HIS A 93 -11.54 -5.08 15.78
CA HIS A 93 -10.17 -4.85 15.35
C HIS A 93 -10.09 -3.49 14.66
N VAL A 94 -9.52 -2.48 15.36
CA VAL A 94 -9.45 -1.09 14.90
C VAL A 94 -8.09 -0.82 14.27
N PHE A 95 -8.08 -0.29 13.04
CA PHE A 95 -6.85 0.05 12.31
C PHE A 95 -6.30 1.40 12.75
N GLY A 96 -4.96 1.51 12.70
CA GLY A 96 -4.28 2.73 13.13
C GLY A 96 -4.12 2.86 14.66
N VAL A 97 -4.65 1.94 15.45
CA VAL A 97 -4.38 1.88 16.88
C VAL A 97 -3.09 1.11 17.13
N ARG A 98 -2.16 1.74 17.85
CA ARG A 98 -0.90 1.08 18.19
C ARG A 98 -1.17 -0.05 19.19
N LEU A 99 -0.88 -1.28 18.79
CA LEU A 99 -0.97 -2.44 19.67
C LEU A 99 0.12 -2.37 20.75
N THR A 100 -0.18 -2.87 21.95
CA THR A 100 0.80 -3.08 23.00
C THR A 100 1.69 -4.28 22.64
N GLY A 101 2.98 -4.02 22.45
CA GLY A 101 3.97 -5.04 22.07
C GLY A 101 4.95 -4.54 21.00
N PRO A 102 5.97 -5.31 20.66
CA PRO A 102 6.86 -4.96 19.56
C PRO A 102 6.05 -4.90 18.28
N THR A 103 6.16 -3.77 17.57
CA THR A 103 5.49 -3.61 16.28
C THR A 103 6.09 -4.56 15.25
N PRO A 104 5.37 -4.96 14.18
CA PRO A 104 5.96 -5.70 13.07
C PRO A 104 7.21 -5.04 12.52
N GLU A 105 7.25 -3.71 12.55
CA GLU A 105 8.40 -2.92 12.16
C GLU A 105 9.61 -3.19 13.05
N GLU A 106 9.46 -3.21 14.36
CA GLU A 106 10.54 -3.50 15.32
C GLU A 106 11.03 -4.95 15.17
N THR A 107 10.11 -5.89 14.98
CA THR A 107 10.44 -7.30 14.76
C THR A 107 11.21 -7.52 13.45
N LEU A 108 10.95 -6.71 12.42
CA LEU A 108 11.60 -6.78 11.11
C LEU A 108 12.77 -5.80 10.94
N GLY A 109 13.23 -5.17 12.02
CA GLY A 109 14.34 -4.22 12.00
C GLY A 109 13.95 -2.82 11.52
N PHE A 110 12.67 -2.46 11.55
CA PHE A 110 12.22 -1.09 11.34
C PHE A 110 12.49 -0.28 12.62
N THR A 111 13.52 0.52 12.59
CA THR A 111 13.81 1.45 13.69
C THR A 111 13.22 2.83 13.38
N SER A 112 12.72 3.52 14.42
CA SER A 112 12.29 4.91 14.30
C SER A 112 13.48 5.81 13.97
N HIS A 113 13.35 6.60 12.90
CA HIS A 113 14.38 7.55 12.47
C HIS A 113 13.91 9.01 12.54
N LEU A 114 13.20 9.37 13.62
CA LEU A 114 12.83 10.77 13.86
C LEU A 114 14.02 11.76 13.71
N PRO A 115 15.25 11.42 14.11
CA PRO A 115 16.39 12.32 13.89
C PRO A 115 16.69 12.67 12.43
N ILE A 116 16.23 11.85 11.48
CA ILE A 116 16.47 12.16 10.05
C ILE A 116 15.32 12.94 9.39
N LEU A 117 14.22 13.23 10.11
CA LEU A 117 13.06 13.93 9.56
C LEU A 117 13.43 15.22 8.82
N ASN A 118 14.28 16.06 9.42
CA ASN A 118 14.71 17.30 8.79
C ASN A 118 15.48 17.08 7.49
N ARG A 119 16.35 16.05 7.45
CA ARG A 119 17.11 15.70 6.24
C ARG A 119 16.18 15.20 5.12
N VAL A 120 15.22 14.33 5.47
CA VAL A 120 14.19 13.84 4.54
C VAL A 120 13.39 15.00 3.97
N PHE A 121 12.94 15.93 4.83
CA PHE A 121 12.18 17.10 4.42
C PHE A 121 12.99 18.01 3.48
N GLN A 122 14.25 18.31 3.84
CA GLN A 122 15.13 19.14 3.03
C GLN A 122 15.41 18.52 1.67
N LEU A 123 15.70 17.22 1.60
CA LEU A 123 15.93 16.52 0.34
C LEU A 123 14.67 16.47 -0.51
N SER A 124 13.51 16.20 0.09
CA SER A 124 12.22 16.18 -0.64
C SER A 124 11.88 17.54 -1.28
N ASN A 125 12.34 18.65 -0.71
CA ASN A 125 12.14 19.97 -1.31
C ASN A 125 13.04 20.24 -2.51
N LYS A 126 14.23 19.65 -2.54
CA LYS A 126 15.24 19.91 -3.58
C LYS A 126 15.24 18.85 -4.68
N ASP A 127 14.90 17.63 -4.35
CA ASP A 127 14.97 16.46 -5.24
C ASP A 127 13.59 15.91 -5.54
N VAL A 128 13.12 16.10 -6.78
CA VAL A 128 11.83 15.63 -7.24
C VAL A 128 11.74 14.10 -7.26
N PHE A 129 12.83 13.42 -7.59
CA PHE A 129 12.85 11.95 -7.66
C PHE A 129 12.68 11.34 -6.28
N PHE A 130 13.40 11.87 -5.29
CA PHE A 130 13.25 11.44 -3.90
C PHE A 130 11.85 11.73 -3.36
N ARG A 131 11.29 12.90 -3.65
CA ARG A 131 9.93 13.26 -3.23
C ARG A 131 8.88 12.31 -3.81
N LEU A 132 8.96 11.99 -5.10
CA LEU A 132 8.04 11.05 -5.75
C LEU A 132 8.23 9.63 -5.23
N ALA A 133 9.48 9.19 -5.05
CA ALA A 133 9.78 7.89 -4.47
C ALA A 133 9.25 7.75 -3.03
N LEU A 134 9.35 8.80 -2.23
CA LEU A 134 8.78 8.82 -0.87
C LEU A 134 7.25 8.72 -0.88
N GLN A 135 6.58 9.41 -1.81
CA GLN A 135 5.13 9.31 -1.96
C GLN A 135 4.69 7.89 -2.37
N ASP A 136 5.38 7.27 -3.32
CA ASP A 136 5.09 5.89 -3.72
C ASP A 136 5.38 4.91 -2.58
N TYR A 137 6.46 5.10 -1.83
CA TYR A 137 6.76 4.29 -0.65
C TYR A 137 5.64 4.37 0.41
N LEU A 138 5.11 5.55 0.69
CA LEU A 138 3.99 5.70 1.62
C LEU A 138 2.69 5.04 1.10
N ARG A 139 2.46 5.10 -0.21
CA ARG A 139 1.33 4.38 -0.83
C ARG A 139 1.47 2.86 -0.70
N ALA A 140 2.69 2.33 -0.72
CA ALA A 140 2.92 0.91 -0.52
C ALA A 140 2.44 0.39 0.86
N PHE A 141 2.37 1.26 1.89
CA PHE A 141 1.78 0.91 3.18
C PHE A 141 0.26 0.91 3.14
N THR A 142 -0.34 1.87 2.45
CA THR A 142 -1.78 2.12 2.50
C THR A 142 -2.55 1.33 1.44
N VAL A 143 -1.91 0.98 0.33
CA VAL A 143 -2.52 0.20 -0.76
C VAL A 143 -1.89 -1.19 -0.80
N THR A 144 -2.34 -2.05 0.12
CA THR A 144 -1.78 -3.39 0.34
C THR A 144 -1.71 -4.25 -0.91
N ARG A 145 -2.75 -4.19 -1.76
CA ARG A 145 -2.82 -4.94 -3.02
C ARG A 145 -1.68 -4.59 -3.98
N ASP A 146 -1.33 -3.32 -4.05
CA ASP A 146 -0.35 -2.80 -5.00
C ASP A 146 1.00 -2.48 -4.33
N CYS A 147 1.23 -3.01 -3.12
CA CYS A 147 2.46 -2.79 -2.34
C CYS A 147 3.72 -3.01 -3.19
N ALA A 148 3.82 -4.14 -3.90
CA ALA A 148 4.97 -4.45 -4.76
C ALA A 148 5.17 -3.40 -5.86
N THR A 149 4.08 -2.97 -6.50
CA THR A 149 4.10 -1.98 -7.58
C THR A 149 4.61 -0.63 -7.06
N TYR A 150 4.12 -0.18 -5.93
CA TYR A 150 4.55 1.09 -5.34
C TYR A 150 5.98 1.02 -4.80
N CYS A 151 6.39 -0.08 -4.18
CA CYS A 151 7.78 -0.30 -3.79
C CYS A 151 8.73 -0.26 -5.00
N TYR A 152 8.37 -0.94 -6.08
CA TYR A 152 9.19 -0.95 -7.30
C TYR A 152 9.27 0.43 -7.95
N ARG A 153 8.16 1.16 -8.05
CA ARG A 153 8.11 2.54 -8.58
C ARG A 153 8.95 3.50 -7.74
N ALA A 154 8.94 3.37 -6.42
CA ALA A 154 9.78 4.17 -5.54
C ALA A 154 11.26 3.96 -5.86
N ILE A 155 11.70 2.72 -6.06
CA ILE A 155 13.09 2.39 -6.44
C ILE A 155 13.41 2.90 -7.85
N GLU A 156 12.49 2.73 -8.81
CA GLU A 156 12.65 3.30 -10.17
C GLU A 156 12.73 4.83 -10.15
N GLY A 157 12.01 5.48 -9.25
CA GLY A 157 12.12 6.92 -9.01
C GLY A 157 13.55 7.31 -8.62
N ILE A 158 14.12 6.61 -7.63
CA ILE A 158 15.51 6.83 -7.21
C ILE A 158 16.49 6.53 -8.35
N LYS A 159 16.32 5.40 -9.06
CA LYS A 159 17.16 5.09 -10.23
C LYS A 159 17.17 6.24 -11.25
N SER A 160 16.04 6.90 -11.43
CA SER A 160 15.90 7.96 -12.42
C SER A 160 16.66 9.24 -12.07
N SER A 161 17.08 9.42 -10.80
CA SER A 161 17.97 10.51 -10.39
C SER A 161 19.42 10.32 -10.85
N PHE A 162 19.83 9.10 -11.17
CA PHE A 162 21.18 8.81 -11.63
C PHE A 162 21.33 9.08 -13.13
N VAL A 163 22.33 9.87 -13.48
CA VAL A 163 22.60 10.25 -14.85
C VAL A 163 23.33 9.12 -15.58
N PHE A 164 22.98 8.91 -16.84
CA PHE A 164 23.75 8.04 -17.73
C PHE A 164 25.20 8.52 -17.85
N LYS A 165 26.12 7.77 -17.27
CA LYS A 165 27.56 7.97 -17.47
C LYS A 165 28.12 6.84 -18.30
N ASN A 166 28.78 7.17 -19.41
CA ASN A 166 29.52 6.21 -20.26
C ASN A 166 28.69 5.02 -20.80
N GLY A 167 27.41 5.25 -21.13
CA GLY A 167 26.54 4.24 -21.72
C GLY A 167 26.09 3.12 -20.80
N LYS A 168 26.37 3.20 -19.51
CA LYS A 168 25.85 2.25 -18.51
C LYS A 168 24.39 2.52 -18.20
N ASP A 169 23.64 1.44 -17.92
CA ASP A 169 22.27 1.55 -17.42
C ASP A 169 22.27 2.31 -16.08
N ARG A 170 21.24 3.10 -15.86
CA ARG A 170 21.01 3.83 -14.59
C ARG A 170 20.93 2.91 -13.39
N TRP A 171 20.54 1.65 -13.59
CA TRP A 171 20.55 0.63 -12.54
C TRP A 171 21.95 0.38 -12.01
N ASP A 172 22.93 0.18 -12.89
CA ASP A 172 24.32 -0.10 -12.48
C ASP A 172 24.91 1.09 -11.73
N GLU A 173 24.67 2.32 -12.19
CA GLU A 173 25.12 3.53 -11.50
C GLU A 173 24.47 3.65 -10.10
N MET A 174 23.18 3.40 -9.97
CA MET A 174 22.47 3.39 -8.69
C MET A 174 23.05 2.33 -7.75
N HIS A 175 23.19 1.09 -8.23
CA HIS A 175 23.69 -0.01 -7.40
C HIS A 175 25.11 0.25 -6.91
N ASN A 176 25.99 0.74 -7.78
CA ASN A 176 27.35 1.09 -7.42
C ASN A 176 27.40 2.23 -6.39
N ALA A 177 26.60 3.29 -6.59
CA ALA A 177 26.59 4.46 -5.72
C ALA A 177 25.98 4.15 -4.34
N LEU A 178 24.94 3.33 -4.29
CA LEU A 178 24.21 3.02 -3.06
C LEU A 178 24.69 1.71 -2.38
N GLY A 179 25.58 0.95 -3.01
CA GLY A 179 26.00 -0.36 -2.51
C GLY A 179 24.80 -1.30 -2.34
N THR A 180 23.94 -1.35 -3.34
CA THR A 180 22.77 -2.25 -3.43
C THR A 180 22.96 -3.24 -4.57
N ASP A 181 22.09 -4.22 -4.68
CA ASP A 181 22.16 -5.20 -5.76
C ASP A 181 20.79 -5.37 -6.45
N ARG A 182 20.85 -5.73 -7.71
CA ARG A 182 19.67 -5.93 -8.56
C ARG A 182 18.89 -7.18 -8.16
N GLN A 183 19.63 -8.24 -7.79
CA GLN A 183 19.02 -9.54 -7.50
C GLN A 183 18.04 -9.44 -6.35
N SER A 184 18.41 -8.76 -5.25
CA SER A 184 17.52 -8.54 -4.10
C SER A 184 16.22 -7.83 -4.50
N ILE A 185 16.29 -6.84 -5.41
CA ILE A 185 15.10 -6.13 -5.89
C ILE A 185 14.24 -7.04 -6.78
N ASP A 186 14.88 -7.76 -7.71
CA ASP A 186 14.18 -8.64 -8.64
C ASP A 186 13.44 -9.77 -7.90
N GLU A 187 14.09 -10.42 -6.93
CA GLU A 187 13.54 -11.55 -6.18
C GLU A 187 12.50 -11.12 -5.13
N THR A 188 12.69 -9.96 -4.50
CA THR A 188 11.82 -9.53 -3.41
C THR A 188 10.61 -8.75 -3.89
N ILE A 189 10.76 -7.92 -4.95
CA ILE A 189 9.73 -6.94 -5.33
C ILE A 189 9.27 -7.16 -6.77
N LYS A 190 10.18 -7.20 -7.75
CA LYS A 190 9.85 -7.14 -9.17
C LYS A 190 9.01 -8.32 -9.63
N ILE A 191 9.29 -9.52 -9.15
CA ILE A 191 8.51 -10.73 -9.50
C ILE A 191 7.02 -10.62 -9.13
N TYR A 192 6.66 -9.75 -8.20
CA TYR A 192 5.29 -9.44 -7.81
C TYR A 192 4.74 -8.18 -8.49
N ALA A 193 5.59 -7.20 -8.75
CA ALA A 193 5.21 -5.94 -9.36
C ALA A 193 4.96 -6.06 -10.87
N ASP A 194 5.81 -6.77 -11.60
CA ASP A 194 5.77 -6.83 -13.07
C ASP A 194 4.44 -7.38 -13.64
N PRO A 195 3.85 -8.47 -13.11
CA PRO A 195 2.56 -8.93 -13.60
C PRO A 195 1.46 -7.86 -13.52
N ILE A 196 1.40 -7.13 -12.40
CA ILE A 196 0.41 -6.06 -12.18
C ILE A 196 0.69 -4.89 -13.12
N ARG A 197 1.94 -4.43 -13.20
CA ARG A 197 2.36 -3.29 -14.02
C ARG A 197 2.13 -3.50 -15.52
N HIS A 198 2.23 -4.73 -15.97
CA HIS A 198 2.06 -5.09 -17.38
C HIS A 198 0.68 -5.67 -17.72
N GLY A 199 -0.27 -5.63 -16.78
CA GLY A 199 -1.63 -6.12 -16.98
C GLY A 199 -1.74 -7.64 -17.17
N ASN A 200 -0.72 -8.38 -16.76
CA ASN A 200 -0.68 -9.84 -16.86
C ASN A 200 -1.35 -10.48 -15.62
N TRP A 201 -2.67 -10.31 -15.54
CA TRP A 201 -3.45 -10.69 -14.36
C TRP A 201 -3.44 -12.19 -14.07
N SER A 202 -3.22 -13.03 -15.08
CA SER A 202 -3.11 -14.49 -14.88
C SER A 202 -1.86 -14.92 -14.13
N ASN A 203 -0.84 -14.07 -14.06
CA ASN A 203 0.43 -14.35 -13.39
C ASN A 203 0.65 -13.53 -12.10
N VAL A 204 -0.40 -12.85 -11.62
CA VAL A 204 -0.32 -12.11 -10.35
C VAL A 204 -0.15 -13.10 -9.20
N LYS A 205 0.88 -12.87 -8.41
CA LYS A 205 1.17 -13.65 -7.20
C LYS A 205 0.60 -12.93 -5.98
N TYR A 206 -0.09 -13.67 -5.13
CA TYR A 206 -0.53 -13.17 -3.84
C TYR A 206 0.67 -12.92 -2.91
N THR A 207 0.60 -11.86 -2.13
CA THR A 207 1.60 -11.52 -1.13
C THR A 207 0.97 -11.57 0.26
N ASP A 208 1.55 -12.36 1.15
CA ASP A 208 1.23 -12.33 2.57
C ASP A 208 1.85 -11.10 3.26
N SER A 209 1.53 -10.89 4.52
CA SER A 209 2.07 -9.77 5.30
C SER A 209 3.58 -9.81 5.42
N ALA A 210 4.18 -10.99 5.62
CA ALA A 210 5.62 -11.14 5.75
C ALA A 210 6.36 -10.76 4.47
N THR A 211 5.83 -11.16 3.32
CA THR A 211 6.36 -10.80 2.00
C THR A 211 6.27 -9.30 1.76
N ARG A 212 5.13 -8.67 2.06
CA ARG A 212 4.97 -7.21 1.94
C ARG A 212 5.94 -6.45 2.84
N TRP A 213 6.13 -6.91 4.09
CA TRP A 213 7.11 -6.30 4.99
C TRP A 213 8.54 -6.37 4.45
N LYS A 214 8.96 -7.49 3.85
CA LYS A 214 10.28 -7.59 3.20
C LYS A 214 10.44 -6.56 2.09
N MET A 215 9.41 -6.36 1.27
CA MET A 215 9.41 -5.33 0.21
C MET A 215 9.58 -3.93 0.80
N LEU A 216 8.80 -3.60 1.83
CA LEU A 216 8.83 -2.29 2.49
C LEU A 216 10.20 -2.02 3.15
N VAL A 217 10.77 -3.03 3.83
CA VAL A 217 12.10 -2.94 4.46
C VAL A 217 13.18 -2.68 3.41
N LEU A 218 13.18 -3.46 2.32
CA LEU A 218 14.16 -3.30 1.24
C LEU A 218 14.04 -1.92 0.58
N THR A 219 12.83 -1.50 0.26
CA THR A 219 12.58 -0.18 -0.35
C THR A 219 13.07 0.94 0.56
N ARG A 220 12.71 0.88 1.86
CA ARG A 220 13.16 1.87 2.84
C ARG A 220 14.69 1.92 2.96
N HIS A 221 15.34 0.78 2.97
CA HIS A 221 16.79 0.70 3.02
C HIS A 221 17.44 1.43 1.83
N ILE A 222 16.90 1.25 0.62
CA ILE A 222 17.39 1.94 -0.59
C ILE A 222 17.14 3.46 -0.48
N LEU A 223 15.98 3.88 0.00
CA LEU A 223 15.66 5.31 0.21
C LEU A 223 16.59 5.96 1.24
N LEU A 224 16.92 5.25 2.32
CA LEU A 224 17.86 5.74 3.34
C LEU A 224 19.28 5.87 2.78
N LYS A 225 19.75 4.86 2.02
CA LYS A 225 21.06 4.93 1.35
C LYS A 225 21.12 6.10 0.36
N TYR A 226 20.03 6.34 -0.35
CA TYR A 226 19.96 7.49 -1.25
C TYR A 226 19.99 8.83 -0.49
N LEU A 227 19.31 8.93 0.64
CA LEU A 227 19.36 10.11 1.51
C LEU A 227 20.79 10.40 1.98
N GLU A 228 21.55 9.37 2.34
CA GLU A 228 22.97 9.47 2.73
C GLU A 228 23.83 9.91 1.55
N TYR A 229 23.69 9.26 0.42
CA TYR A 229 24.41 9.58 -0.82
C TYR A 229 24.18 11.03 -1.26
N ALA A 230 22.91 11.47 -1.32
CA ALA A 230 22.56 12.82 -1.72
C ALA A 230 23.12 13.88 -0.74
N SER A 231 23.14 13.57 0.57
CA SER A 231 23.69 14.48 1.58
C SER A 231 25.22 14.62 1.52
N SER A 232 25.91 13.62 0.96
CA SER A 232 27.38 13.63 0.83
C SER A 232 27.86 14.30 -0.47
N ASN A 233 26.95 14.51 -1.43
CA ASN A 233 27.25 15.08 -2.75
C ASN A 233 26.65 16.50 -2.96
N THR A 234 26.09 17.08 -1.89
CA THR A 234 25.60 18.46 -1.85
C THR A 234 26.55 19.32 -1.05
#